data_f528ba9507c44d560d724e0eb5427e2b
#
_entry.id   f528ba9507c44d560d724e0eb5427e2b
#
_cell.length_a   1.000
_cell.length_b   1.000
_cell.length_c   1.000
_cell.angle_alpha   90.00
_cell.angle_beta   90.00
_cell.angle_gamma   90.00
#
_symmetry.space_group_name_H-M   'P 1'
#
loop_
_entity.id
_entity.type
_entity.pdbx_description
1 polymer ?
#
loop_
_entity_poly.entity_id
_entity_poly.type
_entity_poly.pdbx_seq_one_letter_code
_entity_poly.pdbx_strand_id
1 'polypeptide(L)'
;MVSPGFPPETAAHGRHTMPKVEYAPHKDGDCFVNYENKVFEDIKAKPGEKALITFHTVANEGSVGFVNLLQATRLIRKGFETSVLLYGPGVTLGVQRGFPRLGDEAFPGHMNCNKQIAKILEEGGKVYACRFALQALYGYGEQNLIPGITPINPQDVLDIILLARRDNAFILNTWTL
;
A
#
# COMPACT_ATOMS: atom_id res chain seq x y z
N MET A 1 4.30 -44.68 39.86
CA MET A 1 4.38 -43.96 38.62
C MET A 1 4.87 -42.56 38.94
N VAL A 2 6.12 -42.25 38.62
CA VAL A 2 6.77 -40.98 38.93
C VAL A 2 6.78 -40.17 37.62
N SER A 3 6.15 -38.98 37.62
CA SER A 3 6.17 -38.05 36.49
C SER A 3 7.59 -37.48 36.32
N PRO A 4 8.11 -37.39 35.08
CA PRO A 4 9.41 -36.75 34.86
C PRO A 4 9.24 -35.22 35.01
N GLY A 5 10.00 -34.66 35.94
CA GLY A 5 10.13 -33.23 36.15
C GLY A 5 10.86 -32.56 35.00
N PHE A 6 10.40 -31.38 34.62
CA PHE A 6 11.08 -30.48 33.66
C PHE A 6 12.40 -29.98 34.26
N PRO A 7 13.47 -29.89 33.47
CA PRO A 7 14.72 -29.34 33.94
C PRO A 7 14.57 -27.82 34.23
N PRO A 8 15.33 -27.26 35.17
CA PRO A 8 15.27 -25.85 35.50
C PRO A 8 15.81 -25.00 34.34
N GLU A 9 15.05 -23.97 34.02
CA GLU A 9 15.36 -22.95 33.04
C GLU A 9 16.51 -22.06 33.55
N THR A 10 17.75 -22.41 33.19
CA THR A 10 18.92 -21.55 33.39
C THR A 10 19.39 -21.03 32.04
N ALA A 11 18.84 -19.92 31.62
CA ALA A 11 19.50 -19.06 30.62
C ALA A 11 19.25 -17.61 31.01
N ALA A 12 20.28 -16.97 31.56
CA ALA A 12 20.36 -15.53 31.65
C ALA A 12 20.35 -14.97 30.23
N HIS A 13 19.18 -14.68 29.71
CA HIS A 13 19.04 -13.89 28.50
C HIS A 13 19.47 -12.47 28.84
N GLY A 14 20.68 -12.11 28.39
CA GLY A 14 21.09 -10.73 28.34
C GLY A 14 19.94 -9.92 27.72
N ARG A 15 19.48 -8.87 28.40
CA ARG A 15 18.51 -7.93 27.86
C ARG A 15 19.13 -7.34 26.59
N HIS A 16 18.79 -7.89 25.45
CA HIS A 16 18.97 -7.21 24.19
C HIS A 16 18.09 -5.96 24.29
N THR A 17 18.71 -4.82 24.56
CA THR A 17 18.04 -3.53 24.38
C THR A 17 17.75 -3.42 22.91
N MET A 18 16.50 -3.66 22.54
CA MET A 18 16.06 -3.45 21.17
C MET A 18 16.39 -2.00 20.76
N PRO A 19 16.99 -1.79 19.60
CA PRO A 19 17.32 -0.44 19.17
C PRO A 19 16.03 0.39 19.12
N LYS A 20 16.09 1.62 19.66
CA LYS A 20 14.96 2.56 19.57
C LYS A 20 14.76 2.88 18.09
N VAL A 21 13.64 2.43 17.56
CA VAL A 21 13.31 2.63 16.16
C VAL A 21 12.51 3.92 16.02
N GLU A 22 12.97 4.81 15.15
CA GLU A 22 12.18 5.97 14.72
C GLU A 22 11.13 5.51 13.72
N TYR A 23 9.86 5.69 14.07
CA TYR A 23 8.75 5.46 13.15
C TYR A 23 8.67 6.59 12.12
N ALA A 24 8.25 6.25 10.91
CA ALA A 24 7.84 7.27 9.97
C ALA A 24 6.74 8.14 10.59
N PRO A 25 6.76 9.47 10.39
CA PRO A 25 5.82 10.37 11.04
C PRO A 25 4.37 10.00 10.73
N HIS A 26 3.53 10.03 11.75
CA HIS A 26 2.09 9.85 11.63
C HIS A 26 1.43 11.18 11.30
N LYS A 27 0.41 11.12 10.45
CA LYS A 27 -0.48 12.25 10.15
C LYS A 27 -1.91 11.83 10.39
N ASP A 28 -2.80 12.80 10.54
CA ASP A 28 -4.23 12.55 10.63
C ASP A 28 -4.72 11.69 9.46
N GLY A 29 -5.55 10.71 9.76
CA GLY A 29 -6.04 9.72 8.80
C GLY A 29 -5.17 8.47 8.63
N ASP A 30 -4.04 8.35 9.31
CA ASP A 30 -3.32 7.09 9.41
C ASP A 30 -4.04 6.12 10.36
N CYS A 31 -4.41 4.96 9.84
CA CYS A 31 -4.98 3.88 10.68
C CYS A 31 -3.88 3.15 11.47
N PHE A 32 -3.01 3.90 12.14
CA PHE A 32 -1.88 3.29 12.81
C PHE A 32 -2.01 3.32 14.31
N VAL A 33 -1.95 2.12 14.88
CA VAL A 33 -1.71 1.93 16.30
C VAL A 33 -0.21 2.06 16.56
N ASN A 34 0.18 2.79 17.58
CA ASN A 34 1.57 2.86 18.02
C ASN A 34 2.02 1.47 18.48
N TYR A 35 2.93 0.87 17.74
CA TYR A 35 3.64 -0.31 18.19
C TYR A 35 4.91 0.13 18.91
N GLU A 36 4.99 -0.14 20.19
CA GLU A 36 6.13 0.28 21.01
C GLU A 36 7.42 -0.48 20.65
N ASN A 37 7.29 -1.70 20.14
CA ASN A 37 8.44 -2.56 19.84
C ASN A 37 8.48 -2.96 18.38
N LYS A 38 9.53 -2.57 17.69
CA LYS A 38 9.84 -2.99 16.33
C LYS A 38 10.95 -4.04 16.35
N VAL A 39 10.78 -5.14 15.62
CA VAL A 39 11.73 -6.25 15.57
C VAL A 39 12.86 -6.00 14.56
N PHE A 40 12.55 -5.34 13.43
CA PHE A 40 13.49 -5.06 12.37
C PHE A 40 13.94 -3.61 12.42
N GLU A 41 15.16 -3.33 11.98
CA GLU A 41 15.65 -1.97 11.81
C GLU A 41 14.77 -1.14 10.87
N ASP A 42 14.78 0.17 11.02
CA ASP A 42 14.02 1.07 10.15
C ASP A 42 14.84 1.45 8.91
N ILE A 43 14.65 0.67 7.84
CA ILE A 43 15.32 0.91 6.57
C ILE A 43 14.76 2.18 5.93
N LYS A 44 15.64 3.09 5.54
CA LYS A 44 15.33 4.29 4.75
C LYS A 44 15.87 4.12 3.34
N ALA A 45 15.22 4.75 2.37
CA ALA A 45 15.69 4.76 1.00
C ALA A 45 16.99 5.55 0.87
N LYS A 46 17.84 5.13 -0.04
CA LYS A 46 18.95 5.94 -0.55
C LYS A 46 18.41 6.98 -1.53
N PRO A 47 19.13 8.08 -1.77
CA PRO A 47 18.72 9.07 -2.77
C PRO A 47 18.43 8.43 -4.12
N GLY A 48 17.25 8.70 -4.68
CA GLY A 48 16.81 8.18 -5.98
C GLY A 48 16.30 6.74 -6.01
N GLU A 49 16.22 6.06 -4.85
CA GLU A 49 15.59 4.74 -4.80
C GLU A 49 14.09 4.82 -5.07
N LYS A 50 13.64 3.96 -5.96
CA LYS A 50 12.25 3.92 -6.44
C LYS A 50 11.49 2.74 -5.88
N ALA A 51 10.17 2.91 -5.78
CA ALA A 51 9.25 1.84 -5.45
C ALA A 51 8.04 1.87 -6.38
N LEU A 52 7.57 0.69 -6.79
CA LEU A 52 6.34 0.49 -7.55
C LEU A 52 5.44 -0.49 -6.80
N ILE A 53 4.22 -0.07 -6.50
CA ILE A 53 3.19 -0.98 -5.99
C ILE A 53 2.13 -1.13 -7.07
N THR A 54 1.85 -2.38 -7.45
CA THR A 54 0.83 -2.69 -8.44
C THR A 54 -0.39 -3.29 -7.77
N PHE A 55 -1.58 -2.88 -8.19
CA PHE A 55 -2.84 -3.35 -7.67
C PHE A 55 -3.67 -4.03 -8.74
N HIS A 56 -3.93 -5.32 -8.52
CA HIS A 56 -4.85 -6.14 -9.28
C HIS A 56 -5.87 -6.78 -8.33
N THR A 57 -6.51 -5.95 -7.51
CA THR A 57 -7.51 -6.33 -6.52
C THR A 57 -8.68 -5.35 -6.55
N VAL A 58 -9.86 -5.80 -6.17
CA VAL A 58 -11.06 -4.96 -6.14
C VAL A 58 -11.16 -4.14 -4.85
N ALA A 59 -11.79 -2.97 -4.95
CA ALA A 59 -11.98 -2.08 -3.80
C ALA A 59 -12.81 -2.72 -2.67
N ASN A 60 -13.77 -3.57 -3.01
CA ASN A 60 -14.65 -4.21 -2.05
C ASN A 60 -13.99 -5.38 -1.29
N GLU A 61 -12.83 -5.85 -1.71
CA GLU A 61 -12.05 -6.79 -0.91
C GLU A 61 -11.46 -6.11 0.34
N GLY A 62 -11.27 -4.80 0.31
CA GLY A 62 -11.00 -3.94 1.47
C GLY A 62 -9.64 -4.13 2.12
N SER A 63 -9.34 -5.29 2.66
CA SER A 63 -8.14 -5.51 3.48
C SER A 63 -6.85 -5.50 2.67
N VAL A 64 -6.76 -6.27 1.58
CA VAL A 64 -5.55 -6.38 0.76
C VAL A 64 -5.22 -5.06 0.08
N GLY A 65 -6.22 -4.42 -0.52
CA GLY A 65 -6.04 -3.11 -1.15
C GLY A 65 -5.59 -2.06 -0.14
N PHE A 66 -6.29 -1.95 0.97
CA PHE A 66 -5.99 -0.94 1.99
C PHE A 66 -4.63 -1.12 2.63
N VAL A 67 -4.25 -2.34 3.02
CA VAL A 67 -2.94 -2.61 3.64
C VAL A 67 -1.80 -2.22 2.70
N ASN A 68 -1.91 -2.53 1.41
CA ASN A 68 -0.84 -2.17 0.47
C ASN A 68 -0.84 -0.68 0.10
N LEU A 69 -1.98 0.03 0.15
CA LEU A 69 -2.02 1.49 0.08
C LEU A 69 -1.31 2.14 1.29
N LEU A 70 -1.45 1.56 2.48
CA LEU A 70 -0.65 1.97 3.65
C LEU A 70 0.84 1.75 3.42
N GLN A 71 1.24 0.63 2.79
CA GLN A 71 2.66 0.41 2.47
C GLN A 71 3.18 1.45 1.48
N ALA A 72 2.37 1.89 0.50
CA ALA A 72 2.76 2.97 -0.41
C ALA A 72 3.07 4.27 0.34
N THR A 73 2.19 4.68 1.25
CA THR A 73 2.43 5.87 2.08
C THR A 73 3.70 5.73 2.92
N ARG A 74 3.95 4.54 3.47
CA ARG A 74 5.15 4.27 4.27
C ARG A 74 6.42 4.33 3.44
N LEU A 75 6.40 3.81 2.22
CA LEU A 75 7.55 3.89 1.31
C LEU A 75 7.89 5.36 1.01
N ILE A 76 6.89 6.21 0.74
CA ILE A 76 7.10 7.65 0.57
C ILE A 76 7.80 8.25 1.80
N ARG A 77 7.29 7.96 3.00
CA ARG A 77 7.85 8.47 4.26
C ARG A 77 9.22 7.90 4.60
N LYS A 78 9.58 6.76 4.02
CA LYS A 78 10.92 6.19 4.08
C LYS A 78 11.88 6.77 3.05
N GLY A 79 11.38 7.66 2.18
CA GLY A 79 12.19 8.38 1.19
C GLY A 79 12.21 7.74 -0.20
N PHE A 80 11.43 6.69 -0.46
CA PHE A 80 11.34 6.10 -1.81
C PHE A 80 10.52 7.00 -2.75
N GLU A 81 11.00 7.16 -3.99
CA GLU A 81 10.19 7.71 -5.07
C GLU A 81 9.11 6.69 -5.44
N THR A 82 7.93 6.82 -4.84
CA THR A 82 6.90 5.78 -4.89
C THR A 82 5.88 6.03 -5.98
N SER A 83 5.63 5.01 -6.80
CA SER A 83 4.57 4.95 -7.79
C SER A 83 3.58 3.83 -7.46
N VAL A 84 2.31 4.10 -7.73
CA VAL A 84 1.21 3.14 -7.60
C VAL A 84 0.58 2.92 -8.97
N LEU A 85 0.40 1.67 -9.36
CA LEU A 85 -0.25 1.26 -10.60
C LEU A 85 -1.55 0.51 -10.31
N LEU A 86 -2.66 1.10 -10.73
CA LEU A 86 -3.99 0.51 -10.66
C LEU A 86 -4.34 -0.05 -12.04
N TYR A 87 -4.51 -1.38 -12.15
CA TYR A 87 -4.88 -2.03 -13.40
C TYR A 87 -5.81 -3.21 -13.17
N GLY A 88 -6.47 -3.70 -14.23
CA GLY A 88 -7.52 -4.69 -14.06
C GLY A 88 -8.54 -4.25 -13.00
N PRO A 89 -8.93 -5.10 -12.05
CA PRO A 89 -9.87 -4.72 -10.98
C PRO A 89 -9.33 -3.61 -10.06
N GLY A 90 -8.02 -3.41 -9.99
CA GLY A 90 -7.39 -2.40 -9.16
C GLY A 90 -7.79 -0.96 -9.50
N VAL A 91 -8.27 -0.68 -10.71
CA VAL A 91 -8.77 0.65 -11.08
C VAL A 91 -9.93 1.11 -10.21
N THR A 92 -10.70 0.17 -9.65
CA THR A 92 -11.84 0.46 -8.77
C THR A 92 -11.41 1.14 -7.46
N LEU A 93 -10.18 0.93 -7.01
CA LEU A 93 -9.61 1.64 -5.85
C LEU A 93 -9.46 3.14 -6.09
N GLY A 94 -9.18 3.52 -7.35
CA GLY A 94 -8.97 4.90 -7.76
C GLY A 94 -10.24 5.65 -8.13
N VAL A 95 -11.39 4.97 -8.22
CA VAL A 95 -12.69 5.60 -8.52
C VAL A 95 -13.19 6.32 -7.28
N GLN A 96 -13.58 7.59 -7.44
CA GLN A 96 -14.17 8.36 -6.35
C GLN A 96 -15.41 7.65 -5.79
N ARG A 97 -15.42 7.48 -4.46
CA ARG A 97 -16.45 6.74 -3.73
C ARG A 97 -16.52 5.25 -4.11
N GLY A 98 -15.47 4.71 -4.73
CA GLY A 98 -15.26 3.31 -5.02
C GLY A 98 -16.48 2.59 -5.56
N PHE A 99 -17.15 1.85 -4.74
CA PHE A 99 -18.38 1.17 -5.11
C PHE A 99 -19.58 2.13 -5.02
N PRO A 100 -20.48 2.13 -6.01
CA PRO A 100 -21.53 3.12 -6.05
C PRO A 100 -22.44 3.03 -4.84
N ARG A 101 -22.44 4.05 -4.04
CA ARG A 101 -23.50 4.41 -3.12
C ARG A 101 -23.95 3.35 -2.11
N LEU A 102 -23.13 2.38 -1.78
CA LEU A 102 -23.43 1.58 -0.59
C LEU A 102 -23.31 2.41 0.71
N GLY A 103 -22.91 3.67 0.55
CA GLY A 103 -22.75 4.61 1.64
C GLY A 103 -21.63 4.22 2.62
N ASP A 104 -21.26 5.15 3.44
CA ASP A 104 -20.27 4.93 4.49
C ASP A 104 -20.73 3.88 5.51
N GLU A 105 -22.04 3.72 5.64
CA GLU A 105 -22.65 2.78 6.57
C GLU A 105 -22.56 1.32 6.13
N ALA A 106 -22.68 1.07 4.80
CA ALA A 106 -22.68 -0.30 4.27
C ALA A 106 -21.28 -0.83 3.99
N PHE A 107 -20.35 0.04 3.56
CA PHE A 107 -18.99 -0.37 3.22
C PHE A 107 -17.97 0.74 3.43
N PRO A 108 -17.63 1.06 4.69
CA PRO A 108 -16.68 2.14 4.99
C PRO A 108 -15.26 1.87 4.46
N GLY A 109 -14.92 0.62 4.16
CA GLY A 109 -13.58 0.21 3.75
C GLY A 109 -13.06 0.92 2.50
N HIS A 110 -13.86 1.10 1.47
CA HIS A 110 -13.38 1.74 0.24
C HIS A 110 -13.22 3.26 0.38
N MET A 111 -13.96 3.90 1.26
CA MET A 111 -13.74 5.32 1.58
C MET A 111 -12.35 5.51 2.19
N ASN A 112 -11.90 4.56 2.98
CA ASN A 112 -10.54 4.57 3.51
C ASN A 112 -9.50 4.37 2.40
N CYS A 113 -9.77 3.53 1.39
CA CYS A 113 -8.93 3.40 0.22
C CYS A 113 -8.81 4.71 -0.55
N ASN A 114 -9.94 5.40 -0.80
CA ASN A 114 -9.95 6.70 -1.47
C ASN A 114 -9.15 7.75 -0.68
N LYS A 115 -9.36 7.84 0.63
CA LYS A 115 -8.61 8.74 1.51
C LYS A 115 -7.10 8.42 1.47
N GLN A 116 -6.76 7.14 1.46
CA GLN A 116 -5.37 6.73 1.43
C GLN A 116 -4.69 7.03 0.09
N ILE A 117 -5.39 6.88 -1.04
CA ILE A 117 -4.88 7.27 -2.36
C ILE A 117 -4.69 8.80 -2.43
N ALA A 118 -5.67 9.57 -1.95
CA ALA A 118 -5.54 11.03 -1.90
C ALA A 118 -4.29 11.42 -1.08
N LYS A 119 -4.06 10.75 0.05
CA LYS A 119 -2.89 10.98 0.88
C LYS A 119 -1.57 10.61 0.20
N ILE A 120 -1.53 9.52 -0.57
CA ILE A 120 -0.36 9.15 -1.37
C ILE A 120 -0.01 10.28 -2.35
N LEU A 121 -1.02 10.83 -3.05
CA LEU A 121 -0.82 11.94 -3.97
C LEU A 121 -0.35 13.21 -3.26
N GLU A 122 -0.96 13.55 -2.14
CA GLU A 122 -0.60 14.70 -1.30
C GLU A 122 0.83 14.62 -0.77
N GLU A 123 1.31 13.43 -0.42
CA GLU A 123 2.67 13.19 0.08
C GLU A 123 3.70 13.01 -1.05
N GLY A 124 3.32 13.27 -2.31
CA GLY A 124 4.22 13.28 -3.47
C GLY A 124 4.38 11.94 -4.21
N GLY A 125 3.59 10.94 -3.85
CA GLY A 125 3.51 9.70 -4.62
C GLY A 125 2.79 9.91 -5.96
N LYS A 126 3.09 9.05 -6.92
CA LYS A 126 2.44 9.05 -8.24
C LYS A 126 1.46 7.89 -8.32
N VAL A 127 0.26 8.16 -8.83
CA VAL A 127 -0.77 7.11 -9.00
C VAL A 127 -1.21 7.08 -10.45
N TYR A 128 -1.17 5.89 -11.04
CA TYR A 128 -1.54 5.65 -12.44
C TYR A 128 -2.72 4.67 -12.50
N ALA A 129 -3.64 4.87 -13.44
CA ALA A 129 -4.78 3.99 -13.65
C ALA A 129 -4.92 3.60 -15.12
N CYS A 130 -5.10 2.30 -15.40
CA CYS A 130 -5.29 1.79 -16.75
C CYS A 130 -6.65 2.21 -17.33
N ARG A 131 -6.65 3.01 -18.40
CA ARG A 131 -7.86 3.48 -19.11
C ARG A 131 -8.73 2.34 -19.61
N PHE A 132 -8.12 1.32 -20.20
CA PHE A 132 -8.88 0.18 -20.72
C PHE A 132 -9.67 -0.53 -19.61
N ALA A 133 -9.01 -0.83 -18.51
CA ALA A 133 -9.67 -1.46 -17.38
C ALA A 133 -10.79 -0.57 -16.82
N LEU A 134 -10.52 0.72 -16.65
CA LEU A 134 -11.48 1.69 -16.13
C LEU A 134 -12.75 1.74 -16.99
N GLN A 135 -12.59 1.87 -18.31
CA GLN A 135 -13.70 2.10 -19.23
C GLN A 135 -14.33 0.80 -19.72
N ALA A 136 -13.53 -0.12 -20.27
CA ALA A 136 -14.03 -1.31 -20.92
C ALA A 136 -14.46 -2.42 -19.95
N LEU A 137 -13.84 -2.55 -18.81
CA LEU A 137 -14.18 -3.59 -17.83
C LEU A 137 -15.17 -3.10 -16.79
N TYR A 138 -15.07 -1.84 -16.37
CA TYR A 138 -15.86 -1.32 -15.25
C TYR A 138 -16.81 -0.18 -15.59
N GLY A 139 -16.80 0.33 -16.83
CA GLY A 139 -17.73 1.35 -17.30
C GLY A 139 -17.57 2.74 -16.67
N TYR A 140 -16.41 3.03 -16.08
CA TYR A 140 -16.10 4.32 -15.51
C TYR A 140 -15.35 5.21 -16.51
N GLY A 141 -15.61 6.51 -16.49
CA GLY A 141 -14.80 7.49 -17.21
C GLY A 141 -13.65 8.03 -16.36
N GLU A 142 -12.70 8.69 -16.98
CA GLU A 142 -11.55 9.31 -16.29
C GLU A 142 -11.98 10.37 -15.27
N GLN A 143 -13.12 11.03 -15.49
CA GLN A 143 -13.73 11.98 -14.57
C GLN A 143 -14.19 11.34 -13.23
N ASN A 144 -14.28 10.02 -13.18
CA ASN A 144 -14.62 9.31 -11.96
C ASN A 144 -13.39 9.00 -11.08
N LEU A 145 -12.19 9.21 -11.60
CA LEU A 145 -10.96 9.01 -10.82
C LEU A 145 -10.80 10.10 -9.76
N ILE A 146 -10.13 9.73 -8.67
CA ILE A 146 -9.66 10.68 -7.66
C ILE A 146 -8.76 11.71 -8.36
N PRO A 147 -8.96 13.03 -8.13
CA PRO A 147 -8.10 14.05 -8.72
C PRO A 147 -6.62 13.82 -8.43
N GLY A 148 -5.78 13.93 -9.45
CA GLY A 148 -4.34 13.67 -9.36
C GLY A 148 -3.90 12.27 -9.81
N ILE A 149 -4.83 11.33 -9.98
CA ILE A 149 -4.52 10.06 -10.64
C ILE A 149 -4.30 10.31 -12.13
N THR A 150 -3.20 9.79 -12.68
CA THR A 150 -2.88 9.88 -14.10
C THR A 150 -3.42 8.65 -14.84
N PRO A 151 -4.39 8.81 -15.75
CA PRO A 151 -4.85 7.71 -16.60
C PRO A 151 -3.78 7.38 -17.66
N ILE A 152 -3.49 6.09 -17.82
CA ILE A 152 -2.49 5.57 -18.77
C ILE A 152 -3.10 4.56 -19.74
N ASN A 153 -2.49 4.39 -20.89
CA ASN A 153 -2.92 3.40 -21.88
C ASN A 153 -2.56 1.97 -21.43
N PRO A 154 -3.24 0.94 -21.92
CA PRO A 154 -2.94 -0.43 -21.55
C PRO A 154 -1.51 -0.88 -21.89
N GLN A 155 -0.89 -0.31 -22.92
CA GLN A 155 0.53 -0.57 -23.25
C GLN A 155 1.47 -0.07 -22.15
N ASP A 156 1.19 1.10 -21.58
CA ASP A 156 1.99 1.70 -20.51
C ASP A 156 1.99 0.85 -19.22
N VAL A 157 0.99 -0.02 -19.03
CA VAL A 157 0.91 -0.89 -17.84
C VAL A 157 2.10 -1.84 -17.76
N LEU A 158 2.50 -2.44 -18.88
CA LEU A 158 3.69 -3.28 -18.91
C LEU A 158 4.97 -2.43 -18.86
N ASP A 159 4.99 -1.32 -19.56
CA ASP A 159 6.16 -0.46 -19.65
C ASP A 159 6.57 0.13 -18.32
N ILE A 160 5.62 0.56 -17.48
CA ILE A 160 5.93 1.07 -16.13
C ILE A 160 6.54 -0.02 -15.24
N ILE A 161 6.11 -1.28 -15.37
CA ILE A 161 6.68 -2.41 -14.62
C ILE A 161 8.10 -2.71 -15.10
N LEU A 162 8.29 -2.74 -16.42
CA LEU A 162 9.62 -2.95 -17.02
C LEU A 162 10.59 -1.82 -16.68
N LEU A 163 10.11 -0.58 -16.68
CA LEU A 163 10.88 0.59 -16.28
C LEU A 163 11.30 0.50 -14.80
N ALA A 164 10.38 0.15 -13.92
CA ALA A 164 10.67 -0.05 -12.52
C ALA A 164 11.74 -1.13 -12.30
N ARG A 165 11.63 -2.25 -13.02
CA ARG A 165 12.63 -3.33 -12.98
C ARG A 165 14.00 -2.85 -13.48
N ARG A 166 14.04 -2.13 -14.62
CA ARG A 166 15.27 -1.56 -15.16
C ARG A 166 15.96 -0.61 -14.19
N ASP A 167 15.17 0.19 -13.48
CA ASP A 167 15.65 1.15 -12.50
C ASP A 167 15.95 0.50 -11.14
N ASN A 168 15.91 -0.82 -11.04
CA ASN A 168 16.11 -1.59 -9.82
C ASN A 168 15.20 -1.14 -8.66
N ALA A 169 13.96 -0.75 -8.98
CA ALA A 169 12.97 -0.33 -8.00
C ALA A 169 12.50 -1.50 -7.13
N PHE A 170 12.14 -1.21 -5.89
CA PHE A 170 11.37 -2.14 -5.07
C PHE A 170 9.99 -2.33 -5.69
N ILE A 171 9.61 -3.57 -6.04
CA ILE A 171 8.31 -3.87 -6.64
C ILE A 171 7.48 -4.73 -5.70
N LEU A 172 6.28 -4.26 -5.36
CA LEU A 172 5.29 -4.99 -4.59
C LEU A 172 4.03 -5.19 -5.43
N ASN A 173 3.69 -6.45 -5.72
CA ASN A 173 2.49 -6.81 -6.47
C ASN A 173 1.36 -7.23 -5.51
N THR A 174 0.17 -6.70 -5.74
CA THR A 174 -1.03 -7.00 -4.96
C THR A 174 -2.06 -7.68 -5.86
N TRP A 175 -2.38 -8.94 -5.56
CA TRP A 175 -3.33 -9.76 -6.29
C TRP A 175 -4.38 -10.31 -5.35
N THR A 176 -5.63 -10.39 -5.85
CA THR A 176 -6.68 -11.24 -5.30
C THR A 176 -7.11 -12.24 -6.36
N LEU A 177 -7.34 -13.46 -5.94
CA LEU A 177 -7.87 -14.53 -6.79
C LEU A 177 -9.40 -14.42 -6.87
#